data_28efb8314b5d3549aebede298df69ed4
#
_entry.id   28efb8314b5d3549aebede298df69ed4
#
_cell.length_a   1.000
_cell.length_b   1.000
_cell.length_c   1.000
_cell.angle_alpha   90.00
_cell.angle_beta   90.00
_cell.angle_gamma   90.00
#
_symmetry.space_group_name_H-M   'P 1'
#
loop_
_entity.id
_entity.type
_entity.pdbx_description
1 polymer ?
#
loop_
_entity_poly.entity_id
_entity_poly.type
_entity_poly.pdbx_seq_one_letter_code
_entity_poly.pdbx_strand_id
1 'polypeptide(L)'
;NAWGWPSQEVDTDSTLAAMTAMGQQVAQAADDYQEMGHPLEIMHDLAQGYDAISQNANQQCGVSEAMPKLAQLVAASPVDAAVHDAYGKALGENSYNLLGSDYVNRDLSHYLDDDFAGETLEQYTLRTPKATMPLYHLIGALDPLTDGDLANRLDDGLPETLGEWILHDQLTHMKIKLNGDDLQWDVDRVIAIENAAAEAQTKRGCEEWHYSLDFNEKCANVQYVLDFLAKLEEGSPAALARAQYIEQPTHRDLKANPENRMHEAAKIKPVVIDESLVDYESLLLAQELGYSGVALKTCKGHSEALMMGAAAQKRNLFLCVQDLTCVGASFLHSASLAARIPGIAAIEGNGRQYCPAGNAPWQSSYPGMFQLENGTVATGGLTEPGIGFSSPS
;
A
#
# COMPACT_ATOMS: atom_id res chain seq x y z
N ASN A 1 0.11 15.35 -5.11
CA ASN A 1 -0.59 14.08 -5.11
C ASN A 1 -1.83 14.14 -4.23
N ALA A 2 -3.02 14.12 -4.85
CA ALA A 2 -4.30 14.29 -4.16
C ALA A 2 -4.57 13.23 -3.05
N TRP A 3 -3.97 12.05 -3.12
CA TRP A 3 -4.09 11.03 -2.09
C TRP A 3 -3.36 11.41 -0.80
N GLY A 4 -2.13 11.87 -0.90
CA GLY A 4 -1.32 12.28 0.27
C GLY A 4 -1.74 13.63 0.83
N TRP A 5 -2.24 14.52 -0.02
CA TRP A 5 -2.66 15.88 0.31
C TRP A 5 -3.97 16.27 -0.39
N PRO A 6 -5.11 15.81 0.12
CA PRO A 6 -6.43 16.13 -0.46
C PRO A 6 -6.87 17.54 -0.04
N SER A 7 -6.26 18.56 -0.64
CA SER A 7 -6.62 19.96 -0.38
C SER A 7 -7.86 20.39 -1.18
N GLN A 8 -8.70 21.23 -0.57
CA GLN A 8 -9.79 21.95 -1.23
C GLN A 8 -9.41 23.40 -1.52
N GLU A 9 -8.32 23.89 -0.93
CA GLU A 9 -7.88 25.30 -0.99
C GLU A 9 -6.69 25.49 -1.92
N VAL A 10 -5.85 24.44 -2.08
CA VAL A 10 -4.61 24.46 -2.84
C VAL A 10 -4.72 23.50 -4.02
N ASP A 11 -4.37 23.93 -5.20
CA ASP A 11 -4.38 23.10 -6.41
C ASP A 11 -3.30 22.00 -6.36
N THR A 12 -3.49 20.97 -7.17
CA THR A 12 -2.63 19.77 -7.19
C THR A 12 -1.19 20.09 -7.61
N ASP A 13 -0.98 21.05 -8.51
CA ASP A 13 0.37 21.40 -8.99
C ASP A 13 1.17 22.08 -7.87
N SER A 14 0.51 22.97 -7.11
CA SER A 14 1.11 23.64 -5.95
C SER A 14 1.44 22.67 -4.82
N THR A 15 0.54 21.74 -4.49
CA THR A 15 0.83 20.71 -3.48
C THR A 15 1.94 19.77 -3.93
N LEU A 16 1.99 19.40 -5.21
CA LEU A 16 3.06 18.58 -5.78
C LEU A 16 4.40 19.30 -5.75
N ALA A 17 4.43 20.60 -6.06
CA ALA A 17 5.64 21.42 -5.98
C ALA A 17 6.20 21.48 -4.54
N ALA A 18 5.32 21.69 -3.54
CA ALA A 18 5.71 21.69 -2.14
C ALA A 18 6.24 20.32 -1.67
N MET A 19 5.57 19.22 -2.02
CA MET A 19 6.06 17.87 -1.73
C MET A 19 7.40 17.58 -2.40
N THR A 20 7.61 18.03 -3.64
CA THR A 20 8.88 17.88 -4.35
C THR A 20 10.00 18.67 -3.66
N ALA A 21 9.71 19.92 -3.26
CA ALA A 21 10.66 20.75 -2.51
C ALA A 21 11.02 20.10 -1.17
N MET A 22 10.03 19.53 -0.46
CA MET A 22 10.28 18.77 0.78
C MET A 22 11.20 17.58 0.53
N GLY A 23 10.93 16.74 -0.48
CA GLY A 23 11.78 15.59 -0.82
C GLY A 23 13.23 16.00 -1.10
N GLN A 24 13.43 17.12 -1.82
CA GLN A 24 14.77 17.68 -2.07
C GLN A 24 15.46 18.15 -0.77
N GLN A 25 14.73 18.78 0.14
CA GLN A 25 15.28 19.22 1.42
C GLN A 25 15.58 18.04 2.35
N VAL A 26 14.79 16.97 2.33
CA VAL A 26 15.08 15.72 3.05
C VAL A 26 16.34 15.06 2.49
N ALA A 27 16.49 15.03 1.15
CA ALA A 27 17.72 14.52 0.52
C ALA A 27 18.97 15.33 0.93
N GLN A 28 18.85 16.67 0.99
CA GLN A 28 19.94 17.51 1.47
C GLN A 28 20.24 17.26 2.95
N ALA A 29 19.21 17.10 3.79
CA ALA A 29 19.41 16.78 5.20
C ALA A 29 20.10 15.42 5.40
N ALA A 30 19.82 14.44 4.52
CA ALA A 30 20.51 13.15 4.52
C ALA A 30 22.00 13.27 4.07
N ASP A 31 22.29 14.14 3.09
CA ASP A 31 23.68 14.41 2.65
C ASP A 31 24.48 15.13 3.74
N ASP A 32 23.84 16.02 4.47
CA ASP A 32 24.44 16.79 5.57
C ASP A 32 24.53 15.99 6.88
N TYR A 33 23.94 14.81 6.98
CA TYR A 33 23.90 13.98 8.18
C TYR A 33 25.30 13.45 8.52
N GLN A 34 25.76 13.70 9.76
CA GLN A 34 27.15 13.41 10.16
C GLN A 34 27.30 12.19 11.07
N GLU A 35 26.20 11.70 11.66
CA GLU A 35 26.25 10.57 12.56
C GLU A 35 26.30 9.26 11.77
N MET A 36 26.96 8.26 12.33
CA MET A 36 27.01 6.92 11.75
C MET A 36 25.98 6.03 12.43
N GLY A 37 25.19 5.31 11.63
CA GLY A 37 24.15 4.42 12.15
C GLY A 37 23.59 3.50 11.09
N HIS A 38 22.68 2.65 11.53
CA HIS A 38 21.86 1.85 10.63
C HIS A 38 20.82 2.75 9.92
N PRO A 39 20.36 2.44 8.70
CA PRO A 39 19.31 3.22 8.02
C PRO A 39 18.08 3.55 8.86
N LEU A 40 17.61 2.61 9.69
CA LEU A 40 16.51 2.87 10.63
C LEU A 40 16.79 4.03 11.59
N GLU A 41 18.01 4.11 12.14
CA GLU A 41 18.43 5.14 13.07
C GLU A 41 18.53 6.49 12.36
N ILE A 42 19.19 6.51 11.20
CA ILE A 42 19.37 7.70 10.37
C ILE A 42 18.00 8.28 9.97
N MET A 43 17.11 7.44 9.47
CA MET A 43 15.80 7.90 9.01
C MET A 43 14.88 8.30 10.16
N HIS A 44 14.98 7.64 11.32
CA HIS A 44 14.28 8.03 12.53
C HIS A 44 14.70 9.44 12.99
N ASP A 45 16.00 9.72 13.01
CA ASP A 45 16.54 11.04 13.40
C ASP A 45 16.11 12.12 12.39
N LEU A 46 16.23 11.86 11.10
CA LEU A 46 15.79 12.77 10.03
C LEU A 46 14.29 13.09 10.12
N ALA A 47 13.47 12.08 10.47
CA ALA A 47 12.03 12.24 10.58
C ALA A 47 11.61 13.23 11.67
N GLN A 48 12.44 13.44 12.71
CA GLN A 48 12.20 14.48 13.73
C GLN A 48 12.21 15.90 13.13
N GLY A 49 12.85 16.07 11.97
CA GLY A 49 12.91 17.35 11.26
C GLY A 49 11.80 17.56 10.21
N TYR A 50 10.97 16.59 9.92
CA TYR A 50 10.03 16.66 8.79
C TYR A 50 9.02 17.80 8.88
N ASP A 51 8.52 18.12 10.07
CA ASP A 51 7.60 19.25 10.25
C ASP A 51 8.26 20.58 9.89
N ALA A 52 9.50 20.81 10.32
CA ALA A 52 10.23 22.03 9.99
C ALA A 52 10.58 22.11 8.50
N ILE A 53 10.99 20.98 7.91
CA ILE A 53 11.29 20.88 6.48
C ILE A 53 10.02 21.13 5.65
N SER A 54 8.89 20.56 6.04
CA SER A 54 7.61 20.75 5.32
C SER A 54 7.14 22.20 5.36
N GLN A 55 7.30 22.89 6.52
CA GLN A 55 7.00 24.31 6.64
C GLN A 55 7.87 25.17 5.71
N ASN A 56 9.19 24.86 5.64
CA ASN A 56 10.10 25.56 4.73
C ASN A 56 9.74 25.31 3.27
N ALA A 57 9.40 24.07 2.89
CA ALA A 57 8.97 23.74 1.54
C ALA A 57 7.68 24.47 1.15
N ASN A 58 6.69 24.51 2.05
CA ASN A 58 5.46 25.25 1.86
C ASN A 58 5.72 26.74 1.65
N GLN A 59 6.57 27.33 2.50
CA GLN A 59 6.95 28.74 2.37
C GLN A 59 7.65 29.03 1.05
N GLN A 60 8.57 28.17 0.63
CA GLN A 60 9.27 28.27 -0.66
C GLN A 60 8.31 28.25 -1.84
N CYS A 61 7.26 27.44 -1.77
CA CYS A 61 6.27 27.26 -2.84
C CYS A 61 5.04 28.18 -2.70
N GLY A 62 5.00 29.03 -1.66
CA GLY A 62 3.87 29.94 -1.42
C GLY A 62 2.57 29.23 -1.00
N VAL A 63 2.66 28.04 -0.44
CA VAL A 63 1.51 27.26 0.04
C VAL A 63 1.24 27.60 1.49
N SER A 64 0.02 28.04 1.81
CA SER A 64 -0.38 28.45 3.17
C SER A 64 -0.95 27.30 4.01
N GLU A 65 -1.53 26.27 3.37
CA GLU A 65 -2.06 25.09 4.04
C GLU A 65 -0.89 24.22 4.57
N ALA A 66 -1.01 23.72 5.79
CA ALA A 66 0.01 22.84 6.36
C ALA A 66 0.06 21.51 5.59
N MET A 67 1.28 21.05 5.25
CA MET A 67 1.47 19.76 4.59
C MET A 67 1.07 18.62 5.55
N PRO A 68 0.08 17.78 5.19
CA PRO A 68 -0.33 16.67 6.05
C PRO A 68 0.82 15.67 6.28
N LYS A 69 0.81 14.97 7.41
CA LYS A 69 1.83 13.96 7.75
C LYS A 69 2.00 12.92 6.65
N LEU A 70 0.89 12.46 6.08
CA LEU A 70 0.94 11.50 4.98
C LEU A 70 1.70 12.05 3.75
N ALA A 71 1.52 13.32 3.40
CA ALA A 71 2.26 13.96 2.32
C ALA A 71 3.74 14.10 2.63
N GLN A 72 4.10 14.40 3.90
CA GLN A 72 5.48 14.45 4.35
C GLN A 72 6.16 13.07 4.18
N LEU A 73 5.51 11.99 4.62
CA LEU A 73 6.02 10.63 4.46
C LEU A 73 6.23 10.27 2.99
N VAL A 74 5.23 10.57 2.14
CA VAL A 74 5.34 10.31 0.69
C VAL A 74 6.51 11.09 0.07
N ALA A 75 6.70 12.35 0.46
CA ALA A 75 7.79 13.19 -0.04
C ALA A 75 9.18 12.68 0.40
N ALA A 76 9.29 12.15 1.63
CA ALA A 76 10.54 11.65 2.19
C ALA A 76 10.88 10.20 1.76
N SER A 77 9.88 9.40 1.39
CA SER A 77 10.04 7.96 1.13
C SER A 77 11.13 7.57 0.12
N PRO A 78 11.40 8.34 -0.97
CA PRO A 78 12.49 8.02 -1.88
C PRO A 78 13.87 8.09 -1.21
N VAL A 79 14.07 9.01 -0.27
CA VAL A 79 15.33 9.15 0.48
C VAL A 79 15.50 7.96 1.43
N ASP A 80 14.46 7.58 2.15
CA ASP A 80 14.45 6.41 3.02
C ASP A 80 14.83 5.13 2.23
N ALA A 81 14.18 4.89 1.11
CA ALA A 81 14.52 3.76 0.23
C ALA A 81 15.98 3.81 -0.25
N ALA A 82 16.48 5.00 -0.64
CA ALA A 82 17.85 5.17 -1.12
C ALA A 82 18.92 4.91 -0.03
N VAL A 83 18.64 5.31 1.22
CA VAL A 83 19.55 5.06 2.35
C VAL A 83 19.64 3.57 2.66
N HIS A 84 18.51 2.84 2.68
CA HIS A 84 18.52 1.38 2.83
C HIS A 84 19.20 0.67 1.67
N ASP A 85 18.95 1.12 0.44
CA ASP A 85 19.57 0.55 -0.76
C ASP A 85 21.09 0.74 -0.76
N ALA A 86 21.55 1.95 -0.45
CA ALA A 86 22.98 2.27 -0.37
C ALA A 86 23.70 1.47 0.72
N TYR A 87 23.06 1.32 1.89
CA TYR A 87 23.61 0.53 3.00
C TYR A 87 23.79 -0.95 2.61
N GLY A 88 22.77 -1.56 2.03
CA GLY A 88 22.87 -2.94 1.55
C GLY A 88 23.92 -3.11 0.47
N LYS A 89 23.98 -2.21 -0.51
CA LYS A 89 25.00 -2.21 -1.58
C LYS A 89 26.42 -2.03 -1.04
N ALA A 90 26.62 -1.15 -0.07
CA ALA A 90 27.93 -0.93 0.55
C ALA A 90 28.46 -2.18 1.28
N LEU A 91 27.57 -2.97 1.86
CA LEU A 91 27.91 -4.23 2.54
C LEU A 91 27.88 -5.45 1.60
N GLY A 92 27.42 -5.30 0.35
CA GLY A 92 27.29 -6.39 -0.61
C GLY A 92 26.14 -7.36 -0.25
N GLU A 93 25.17 -6.92 0.54
CA GLU A 93 24.07 -7.71 1.07
C GLU A 93 22.69 -7.11 0.75
N ASN A 94 21.68 -7.93 0.76
CA ASN A 94 20.31 -7.46 0.69
C ASN A 94 19.92 -6.79 2.02
N SER A 95 19.37 -5.57 2.00
CA SER A 95 19.12 -4.76 3.19
C SER A 95 18.18 -5.43 4.20
N TYR A 96 17.26 -6.27 3.76
CA TYR A 96 16.41 -7.06 4.66
C TYR A 96 17.18 -8.12 5.47
N ASN A 97 18.39 -8.49 5.06
CA ASN A 97 19.26 -9.41 5.82
C ASN A 97 20.12 -8.68 6.87
N LEU A 98 20.06 -7.35 6.89
CA LEU A 98 20.86 -6.49 7.77
C LEU A 98 20.04 -5.88 8.93
N LEU A 99 18.88 -6.46 9.26
CA LEU A 99 17.92 -5.93 10.23
C LEU A 99 18.06 -6.54 11.65
N GLY A 100 19.10 -7.33 11.85
CA GLY A 100 19.37 -8.02 13.14
C GLY A 100 20.33 -7.26 14.04
N SER A 101 20.49 -7.76 15.28
CA SER A 101 21.32 -7.15 16.32
C SER A 101 22.81 -6.98 15.97
N ASP A 102 23.31 -7.68 14.93
CA ASP A 102 24.68 -7.52 14.45
C ASP A 102 24.89 -6.19 13.66
N TYR A 103 23.79 -5.54 13.26
CA TYR A 103 23.80 -4.37 12.38
C TYR A 103 23.12 -3.15 12.98
N VAL A 104 22.04 -3.34 13.79
CA VAL A 104 21.30 -2.24 14.43
C VAL A 104 21.87 -1.94 15.81
N ASN A 105 21.95 -0.66 16.20
CA ASN A 105 22.41 -0.25 17.53
C ASN A 105 21.27 -0.16 18.55
N ARG A 106 20.01 -0.11 18.08
CA ARG A 106 18.81 0.02 18.89
C ARG A 106 17.84 -1.10 18.59
N ASP A 107 17.18 -1.62 19.62
CA ASP A 107 16.06 -2.53 19.45
C ASP A 107 14.77 -1.79 19.08
N LEU A 108 13.71 -2.52 18.78
CA LEU A 108 12.44 -1.92 18.34
C LEU A 108 11.73 -1.12 19.44
N SER A 109 12.07 -1.29 20.72
CA SER A 109 11.48 -0.47 21.79
C SER A 109 11.85 1.00 21.68
N HIS A 110 12.98 1.32 21.04
CA HIS A 110 13.38 2.68 20.76
C HIS A 110 12.45 3.42 19.79
N TYR A 111 11.82 2.68 18.86
CA TYR A 111 10.99 3.23 17.78
C TYR A 111 9.50 3.04 18.02
N LEU A 112 9.12 2.01 18.75
CA LEU A 112 7.75 1.59 19.01
C LEU A 112 7.39 1.77 20.48
N ASP A 113 7.32 0.69 21.25
CA ASP A 113 7.05 0.71 22.69
C ASP A 113 7.80 -0.40 23.44
N ASP A 114 7.68 -0.41 24.78
CA ASP A 114 8.37 -1.38 25.66
C ASP A 114 8.02 -2.84 25.41
N ASP A 115 6.90 -3.12 24.72
CA ASP A 115 6.52 -4.49 24.33
C ASP A 115 7.53 -5.11 23.35
N PHE A 116 8.33 -4.28 22.67
CA PHE A 116 9.36 -4.69 21.70
C PHE A 116 10.78 -4.71 22.27
N ALA A 117 10.94 -4.63 23.61
CA ALA A 117 12.26 -4.61 24.22
C ALA A 117 13.06 -5.89 23.89
N GLY A 118 14.29 -5.68 23.38
CA GLY A 118 15.18 -6.75 22.94
C GLY A 118 14.86 -7.36 21.57
N GLU A 119 13.87 -6.85 20.86
CA GLU A 119 13.47 -7.32 19.53
C GLU A 119 14.05 -6.44 18.40
N THR A 120 14.33 -7.08 17.26
CA THR A 120 14.79 -6.43 16.05
C THR A 120 13.89 -6.81 14.87
N LEU A 121 13.94 -6.06 13.76
CA LEU A 121 13.14 -6.35 12.57
C LEU A 121 13.45 -7.71 11.93
N GLU A 122 14.61 -8.31 12.19
CA GLU A 122 14.95 -9.66 11.72
C GLU A 122 13.94 -10.72 12.17
N GLN A 123 13.29 -10.54 13.31
CA GLN A 123 12.26 -11.46 13.83
C GLN A 123 10.94 -11.36 13.04
N TYR A 124 10.74 -10.27 12.31
CA TYR A 124 9.52 -9.93 11.59
C TYR A 124 9.68 -9.92 10.07
N THR A 125 10.89 -10.29 9.59
CA THR A 125 11.21 -10.29 8.15
C THR A 125 11.80 -11.63 7.73
N LEU A 126 11.59 -12.00 6.46
CA LEU A 126 12.15 -13.20 5.85
C LEU A 126 13.51 -12.89 5.24
N ARG A 127 14.53 -13.67 5.52
CA ARG A 127 15.86 -13.56 4.88
C ARG A 127 15.83 -13.90 3.39
N THR A 128 14.91 -14.77 2.98
CA THR A 128 14.66 -15.11 1.57
C THR A 128 13.25 -14.65 1.18
N PRO A 129 13.09 -13.93 0.08
CA PRO A 129 11.77 -13.50 -0.35
C PRO A 129 10.89 -14.68 -0.71
N LYS A 130 9.57 -14.57 -0.53
CA LYS A 130 8.61 -15.51 -1.10
C LYS A 130 8.83 -15.59 -2.62
N ALA A 131 8.70 -16.78 -3.19
CA ALA A 131 8.94 -16.99 -4.62
C ALA A 131 7.96 -16.20 -5.50
N THR A 132 6.70 -16.13 -5.07
CA THR A 132 5.63 -15.41 -5.75
C THR A 132 4.75 -14.70 -4.73
N MET A 133 4.07 -13.63 -5.18
CA MET A 133 3.05 -12.92 -4.40
C MET A 133 1.78 -12.78 -5.24
N PRO A 134 0.59 -13.07 -4.67
CA PRO A 134 -0.67 -12.74 -5.32
C PRO A 134 -0.77 -11.23 -5.54
N LEU A 135 -1.39 -10.82 -6.66
CA LEU A 135 -1.54 -9.40 -7.00
C LEU A 135 -3.01 -9.01 -6.96
N TYR A 136 -3.34 -7.98 -6.15
CA TYR A 136 -4.62 -7.31 -6.23
C TYR A 136 -4.69 -6.46 -7.50
N HIS A 137 -5.54 -6.88 -8.43
CA HIS A 137 -5.89 -6.10 -9.61
C HIS A 137 -6.95 -5.07 -9.24
N LEU A 138 -6.70 -3.80 -9.51
CA LEU A 138 -7.65 -2.72 -9.22
C LEU A 138 -8.83 -2.76 -10.20
N ILE A 139 -10.04 -2.69 -9.66
CA ILE A 139 -11.27 -2.44 -10.40
C ILE A 139 -11.78 -1.07 -9.97
N GLY A 140 -11.57 -0.08 -10.84
CA GLY A 140 -12.02 1.29 -10.61
C GLY A 140 -13.56 1.37 -10.59
N ALA A 141 -14.10 2.42 -9.99
CA ALA A 141 -15.55 2.61 -9.87
C ALA A 141 -16.27 2.63 -11.23
N LEU A 142 -15.60 3.08 -12.29
CA LEU A 142 -16.14 3.21 -13.65
C LEU A 142 -15.51 2.22 -14.64
N ASP A 143 -14.64 1.30 -14.19
CA ASP A 143 -14.00 0.35 -15.10
C ASP A 143 -15.05 -0.60 -15.70
N PRO A 144 -14.94 -0.91 -17.01
CA PRO A 144 -15.82 -1.84 -17.69
C PRO A 144 -15.69 -3.27 -17.12
N LEU A 145 -16.81 -3.91 -16.84
CA LEU A 145 -16.85 -5.30 -16.39
C LEU A 145 -17.01 -6.28 -17.54
N THR A 146 -17.80 -5.87 -18.54
CA THR A 146 -18.19 -6.68 -19.71
C THR A 146 -18.11 -5.87 -20.99
N ASP A 147 -18.19 -6.52 -22.15
CA ASP A 147 -18.23 -5.87 -23.46
C ASP A 147 -19.39 -4.87 -23.58
N GLY A 148 -20.50 -5.10 -22.87
CA GLY A 148 -21.66 -4.20 -22.87
C GLY A 148 -21.40 -2.85 -22.22
N ASP A 149 -20.33 -2.73 -21.42
CA ASP A 149 -19.93 -1.49 -20.75
C ASP A 149 -18.99 -0.63 -21.60
N LEU A 150 -18.50 -1.15 -22.72
CA LEU A 150 -17.58 -0.44 -23.62
C LEU A 150 -18.34 0.36 -24.67
N ALA A 151 -18.09 1.67 -24.72
CA ALA A 151 -18.58 2.52 -25.81
C ALA A 151 -17.77 2.28 -27.12
N ASN A 152 -16.45 2.16 -27.00
CA ASN A 152 -15.50 1.85 -28.07
C ASN A 152 -14.32 1.12 -27.46
N ARG A 153 -13.68 0.24 -28.23
CA ARG A 153 -12.41 -0.40 -27.84
C ARG A 153 -11.23 0.52 -28.15
N LEU A 154 -10.23 0.48 -27.28
CA LEU A 154 -8.97 1.23 -27.45
C LEU A 154 -8.00 0.49 -28.37
N ASP A 155 -8.06 -0.86 -28.39
CA ASP A 155 -7.20 -1.74 -29.18
C ASP A 155 -5.68 -1.46 -28.98
N ASP A 156 -5.28 -1.13 -27.76
CA ASP A 156 -3.89 -0.86 -27.38
C ASP A 156 -3.09 -2.13 -27.02
N GLY A 157 -3.73 -3.29 -27.12
CA GLY A 157 -3.14 -4.60 -26.82
C GLY A 157 -3.29 -5.03 -25.36
N LEU A 158 -3.96 -4.22 -24.53
CA LEU A 158 -4.30 -4.58 -23.15
C LEU A 158 -5.77 -5.06 -23.07
N PRO A 159 -6.12 -5.89 -22.08
CA PRO A 159 -7.51 -6.17 -21.76
C PRO A 159 -8.27 -4.88 -21.40
N GLU A 160 -9.52 -4.81 -21.79
CA GLU A 160 -10.36 -3.62 -21.58
C GLU A 160 -11.53 -3.87 -20.62
N THR A 161 -11.86 -5.14 -20.34
CA THR A 161 -12.90 -5.50 -19.39
C THR A 161 -12.37 -6.36 -18.25
N LEU A 162 -13.08 -6.40 -17.12
CA LEU A 162 -12.70 -7.26 -16.00
C LEU A 162 -12.59 -8.71 -16.41
N GLY A 163 -13.55 -9.19 -17.21
CA GLY A 163 -13.53 -10.57 -17.70
C GLY A 163 -12.26 -10.90 -18.50
N GLU A 164 -11.83 -9.98 -19.37
CA GLU A 164 -10.59 -10.12 -20.15
C GLU A 164 -9.35 -10.09 -19.25
N TRP A 165 -9.26 -9.15 -18.27
CA TRP A 165 -8.16 -9.09 -17.32
C TRP A 165 -8.03 -10.39 -16.52
N ILE A 166 -9.16 -10.95 -16.04
CA ILE A 166 -9.17 -12.22 -15.31
C ILE A 166 -8.60 -13.35 -16.16
N LEU A 167 -9.00 -13.44 -17.43
CA LEU A 167 -8.53 -14.50 -18.32
C LEU A 167 -7.07 -14.30 -18.74
N HIS A 168 -6.66 -13.05 -19.01
CA HIS A 168 -5.30 -12.72 -19.46
C HIS A 168 -4.27 -12.98 -18.36
N ASP A 169 -4.49 -12.42 -17.18
CA ASP A 169 -3.54 -12.44 -16.05
C ASP A 169 -3.82 -13.58 -15.06
N GLN A 170 -4.89 -14.33 -15.29
CA GLN A 170 -5.33 -15.43 -14.41
C GLN A 170 -5.57 -14.95 -12.97
N LEU A 171 -6.19 -13.78 -12.82
CA LEU A 171 -6.36 -13.08 -11.54
C LEU A 171 -7.08 -13.92 -10.50
N THR A 172 -6.60 -13.87 -9.27
CA THR A 172 -7.22 -14.49 -8.08
C THR A 172 -7.51 -13.47 -6.98
N HIS A 173 -6.94 -12.27 -7.07
CA HIS A 173 -7.15 -11.20 -6.10
C HIS A 173 -7.54 -9.92 -6.83
N MET A 174 -8.60 -9.25 -6.39
CA MET A 174 -9.13 -8.05 -7.02
C MET A 174 -9.47 -7.01 -5.95
N LYS A 175 -9.10 -5.76 -6.18
CA LYS A 175 -9.44 -4.63 -5.32
C LYS A 175 -10.57 -3.84 -5.95
N ILE A 176 -11.68 -3.71 -5.24
CA ILE A 176 -12.90 -3.04 -5.71
C ILE A 176 -12.95 -1.64 -5.12
N LYS A 177 -12.96 -0.62 -5.98
CA LYS A 177 -13.20 0.77 -5.58
C LYS A 177 -14.69 1.04 -5.47
N LEU A 178 -15.08 1.60 -4.32
CA LEU A 178 -16.45 1.93 -3.96
C LEU A 178 -16.59 3.44 -3.73
N ASN A 179 -17.83 3.95 -3.75
CA ASN A 179 -18.09 5.38 -3.62
C ASN A 179 -18.26 5.84 -2.18
N GLY A 180 -18.89 4.99 -1.31
CA GLY A 180 -19.11 5.30 0.10
C GLY A 180 -20.21 6.36 0.36
N ASP A 181 -20.93 6.80 -0.66
CA ASP A 181 -21.98 7.82 -0.60
C ASP A 181 -23.34 7.36 -1.15
N ASP A 182 -23.38 6.30 -1.95
CA ASP A 182 -24.57 5.63 -2.45
C ASP A 182 -24.53 4.14 -2.10
N LEU A 183 -25.22 3.77 -1.02
CA LEU A 183 -25.21 2.41 -0.49
C LEU A 183 -25.71 1.37 -1.50
N GLN A 184 -26.75 1.69 -2.27
CA GLN A 184 -27.29 0.74 -3.23
C GLN A 184 -26.35 0.55 -4.42
N TRP A 185 -25.75 1.64 -4.89
CA TRP A 185 -24.76 1.58 -5.94
C TRP A 185 -23.54 0.74 -5.55
N ASP A 186 -23.03 0.93 -4.32
CA ASP A 186 -21.86 0.18 -3.83
C ASP A 186 -22.16 -1.33 -3.77
N VAL A 187 -23.35 -1.71 -3.26
CA VAL A 187 -23.78 -3.12 -3.22
C VAL A 187 -23.93 -3.69 -4.63
N ASP A 188 -24.64 -2.97 -5.51
CA ASP A 188 -24.87 -3.41 -6.89
C ASP A 188 -23.56 -3.54 -7.67
N ARG A 189 -22.59 -2.63 -7.42
CA ARG A 189 -21.25 -2.68 -8.03
C ARG A 189 -20.50 -3.96 -7.64
N VAL A 190 -20.49 -4.33 -6.36
CA VAL A 190 -19.85 -5.57 -5.91
C VAL A 190 -20.54 -6.80 -6.48
N ILE A 191 -21.87 -6.82 -6.53
CA ILE A 191 -22.63 -7.93 -7.13
C ILE A 191 -22.34 -8.06 -8.62
N ALA A 192 -22.28 -6.96 -9.35
CA ALA A 192 -21.96 -6.97 -10.79
C ALA A 192 -20.54 -7.49 -11.04
N ILE A 193 -19.57 -7.08 -10.20
CA ILE A 193 -18.19 -7.57 -10.25
C ILE A 193 -18.13 -9.08 -9.96
N GLU A 194 -18.84 -9.55 -8.92
CA GLU A 194 -18.92 -10.99 -8.60
C GLU A 194 -19.46 -11.80 -9.79
N ASN A 195 -20.53 -11.32 -10.43
CA ASN A 195 -21.12 -12.01 -11.58
C ASN A 195 -20.13 -12.08 -12.77
N ALA A 196 -19.48 -10.99 -13.12
CA ALA A 196 -18.48 -10.94 -14.19
C ALA A 196 -17.25 -11.81 -13.86
N ALA A 197 -16.77 -11.74 -12.62
CA ALA A 197 -15.65 -12.54 -12.16
C ALA A 197 -16.00 -14.03 -12.14
N ALA A 198 -17.16 -14.44 -11.62
CA ALA A 198 -17.59 -15.84 -11.58
C ALA A 198 -17.69 -16.43 -12.97
N GLU A 199 -18.19 -15.68 -13.95
CA GLU A 199 -18.24 -16.13 -15.35
C GLU A 199 -16.82 -16.38 -15.91
N ALA A 200 -15.90 -15.42 -15.73
CA ALA A 200 -14.53 -15.54 -16.21
C ALA A 200 -13.76 -16.66 -15.49
N GLN A 201 -13.92 -16.77 -14.16
CA GLN A 201 -13.29 -17.81 -13.35
C GLN A 201 -13.79 -19.21 -13.73
N THR A 202 -15.08 -19.35 -14.00
CA THR A 202 -15.65 -20.64 -14.49
C THR A 202 -15.02 -21.06 -15.82
N LYS A 203 -14.83 -20.12 -16.76
CA LYS A 203 -14.19 -20.40 -18.06
C LYS A 203 -12.75 -20.94 -17.91
N ARG A 204 -12.02 -20.51 -16.87
CA ARG A 204 -10.65 -20.98 -16.60
C ARG A 204 -10.55 -22.09 -15.55
N GLY A 205 -11.67 -22.54 -14.99
CA GLY A 205 -11.70 -23.58 -13.96
C GLY A 205 -11.11 -23.17 -12.61
N CYS A 206 -11.20 -21.88 -12.24
CA CYS A 206 -10.75 -21.36 -10.96
C CYS A 206 -11.94 -21.32 -9.98
N GLU A 207 -11.78 -21.93 -8.81
CA GLU A 207 -12.84 -22.02 -7.79
C GLU A 207 -12.63 -21.01 -6.65
N GLU A 208 -11.40 -20.50 -6.48
CA GLU A 208 -11.04 -19.63 -5.36
C GLU A 208 -10.48 -18.30 -5.84
N TRP A 209 -11.14 -17.20 -5.47
CA TRP A 209 -10.68 -15.83 -5.66
C TRP A 209 -11.18 -14.93 -4.56
N HIS A 210 -10.54 -13.78 -4.41
CA HIS A 210 -10.72 -12.88 -3.28
C HIS A 210 -10.91 -11.43 -3.72
N TYR A 211 -11.60 -10.65 -2.88
CA TYR A 211 -11.79 -9.21 -3.02
C TYR A 211 -11.21 -8.44 -1.84
N SER A 212 -10.76 -7.22 -2.08
CA SER A 212 -10.66 -6.16 -1.09
C SER A 212 -11.63 -5.04 -1.46
N LEU A 213 -12.27 -4.44 -0.45
CA LEU A 213 -13.33 -3.44 -0.63
C LEU A 213 -12.81 -2.10 -0.13
N ASP A 214 -12.60 -1.14 -1.03
CA ASP A 214 -11.97 0.12 -0.71
C ASP A 214 -12.92 1.29 -0.94
N PHE A 215 -13.31 1.95 0.15
CA PHE A 215 -14.21 3.10 0.15
C PHE A 215 -13.49 4.45 0.07
N ASN A 216 -12.15 4.47 0.12
CA ASN A 216 -11.35 5.68 0.10
C ASN A 216 -11.87 6.78 1.05
N GLU A 217 -12.16 6.45 2.31
CA GLU A 217 -12.57 7.36 3.39
C GLU A 217 -13.96 8.00 3.24
N LYS A 218 -14.76 7.58 2.26
CA LYS A 218 -15.97 8.33 1.86
C LYS A 218 -17.23 7.95 2.62
N CYS A 219 -17.24 6.82 3.37
CA CYS A 219 -18.39 6.49 4.19
C CYS A 219 -18.59 7.54 5.28
N ALA A 220 -19.80 8.08 5.36
CA ALA A 220 -20.14 9.13 6.32
C ALA A 220 -19.91 8.68 7.79
N ASN A 221 -20.09 7.39 8.08
CA ASN A 221 -19.92 6.80 9.40
C ASN A 221 -19.86 5.27 9.33
N VAL A 222 -19.61 4.62 10.49
CA VAL A 222 -19.56 3.15 10.59
C VAL A 222 -20.90 2.48 10.28
N GLN A 223 -22.04 3.15 10.50
CA GLN A 223 -23.36 2.57 10.20
C GLN A 223 -23.52 2.27 8.71
N TYR A 224 -22.98 3.14 7.83
CA TYR A 224 -22.96 2.89 6.40
C TYR A 224 -22.25 1.56 6.08
N VAL A 225 -21.09 1.30 6.72
CA VAL A 225 -20.31 0.06 6.52
C VAL A 225 -21.12 -1.16 6.96
N LEU A 226 -21.80 -1.08 8.10
CA LEU A 226 -22.65 -2.17 8.62
C LEU A 226 -23.84 -2.44 7.71
N ASP A 227 -24.53 -1.39 7.24
CA ASP A 227 -25.65 -1.50 6.31
C ASP A 227 -25.21 -2.07 4.96
N PHE A 228 -24.04 -1.66 4.48
CA PHE A 228 -23.43 -2.23 3.27
C PHE A 228 -23.16 -3.74 3.42
N LEU A 229 -22.52 -4.16 4.50
CA LEU A 229 -22.25 -5.57 4.77
C LEU A 229 -23.52 -6.41 4.85
N ALA A 230 -24.54 -5.90 5.55
CA ALA A 230 -25.84 -6.58 5.66
C ALA A 230 -26.52 -6.73 4.28
N LYS A 231 -26.56 -5.66 3.48
CA LYS A 231 -27.16 -5.71 2.13
C LYS A 231 -26.36 -6.60 1.17
N LEU A 232 -25.02 -6.61 1.28
CA LEU A 232 -24.18 -7.49 0.48
C LEU A 232 -24.40 -8.96 0.85
N GLU A 233 -24.56 -9.28 2.13
CA GLU A 233 -24.93 -10.62 2.61
C GLU A 233 -26.27 -11.07 2.02
N GLU A 234 -27.28 -10.18 2.01
CA GLU A 234 -28.60 -10.46 1.44
C GLU A 234 -28.53 -10.65 -0.09
N GLY A 235 -27.79 -9.78 -0.78
CA GLY A 235 -27.75 -9.74 -2.25
C GLY A 235 -26.78 -10.76 -2.87
N SER A 236 -25.62 -10.98 -2.25
CA SER A 236 -24.60 -11.94 -2.70
C SER A 236 -23.74 -12.43 -1.54
N PRO A 237 -24.19 -13.47 -0.81
CA PRO A 237 -23.37 -14.10 0.23
C PRO A 237 -22.00 -14.57 -0.29
N ALA A 238 -21.93 -14.97 -1.58
CA ALA A 238 -20.69 -15.40 -2.20
C ALA A 238 -19.67 -14.25 -2.32
N ALA A 239 -20.10 -13.06 -2.74
CA ALA A 239 -19.23 -11.89 -2.82
C ALA A 239 -18.72 -11.49 -1.44
N LEU A 240 -19.58 -11.47 -0.43
CA LEU A 240 -19.18 -11.19 0.95
C LEU A 240 -18.19 -12.26 1.45
N ALA A 241 -18.44 -13.55 1.19
CA ALA A 241 -17.53 -14.62 1.61
C ALA A 241 -16.12 -14.43 1.04
N ARG A 242 -16.01 -13.97 -0.23
CA ARG A 242 -14.74 -13.71 -0.91
C ARG A 242 -14.04 -12.42 -0.49
N ALA A 243 -14.74 -11.47 0.14
CA ALA A 243 -14.12 -10.27 0.68
C ALA A 243 -13.12 -10.64 1.79
N GLN A 244 -11.85 -10.29 1.60
CA GLN A 244 -10.79 -10.51 2.59
C GLN A 244 -10.79 -9.40 3.64
N TYR A 245 -11.02 -8.15 3.22
CA TYR A 245 -11.05 -7.00 4.12
C TYR A 245 -11.80 -5.81 3.51
N ILE A 246 -12.12 -4.86 4.38
CA ILE A 246 -12.61 -3.52 4.04
C ILE A 246 -11.49 -2.54 4.34
N GLU A 247 -11.18 -1.63 3.41
CA GLU A 247 -10.10 -0.67 3.53
C GLU A 247 -10.62 0.72 3.80
N GLN A 248 -10.04 1.39 4.80
CA GLN A 248 -10.23 2.79 5.18
C GLN A 248 -11.64 3.32 4.85
N PRO A 249 -12.68 2.77 5.46
CA PRO A 249 -14.05 3.12 5.05
C PRO A 249 -14.42 4.56 5.39
N THR A 250 -13.97 5.10 6.54
CA THR A 250 -14.31 6.43 7.03
C THR A 250 -13.10 7.36 7.01
N HIS A 251 -13.34 8.64 7.25
CA HIS A 251 -12.35 9.72 7.18
C HIS A 251 -11.05 9.40 7.93
N ARG A 252 -9.90 9.78 7.34
CA ARG A 252 -8.55 9.48 7.84
C ARG A 252 -8.20 10.10 9.18
N ASP A 253 -8.83 11.18 9.58
CA ASP A 253 -8.60 11.77 10.91
C ASP A 253 -9.39 11.00 11.97
N LEU A 254 -8.78 9.93 12.48
CA LEU A 254 -9.36 9.10 13.50
C LEU A 254 -9.55 9.82 14.84
N LYS A 255 -8.68 10.79 15.14
CA LYS A 255 -8.77 11.59 16.39
C LYS A 255 -9.98 12.51 16.38
N ALA A 256 -10.31 13.08 15.22
CA ALA A 256 -11.47 13.94 15.05
C ALA A 256 -12.80 13.16 14.94
N ASN A 257 -12.76 11.87 14.63
CA ASN A 257 -13.94 11.02 14.38
C ASN A 257 -13.95 9.75 15.26
N PRO A 258 -13.81 9.87 16.60
CA PRO A 258 -13.67 8.70 17.49
C PRO A 258 -14.95 7.86 17.65
N GLU A 259 -16.09 8.35 17.15
CA GLU A 259 -17.36 7.63 17.11
C GLU A 259 -17.39 6.53 16.04
N ASN A 260 -16.54 6.58 15.02
CA ASN A 260 -16.45 5.61 13.94
C ASN A 260 -15.69 4.35 14.39
N ARG A 261 -16.28 3.59 15.31
CA ARG A 261 -15.69 2.37 15.88
C ARG A 261 -16.00 1.17 15.00
N MET A 262 -14.95 0.54 14.47
CA MET A 262 -15.04 -0.57 13.50
C MET A 262 -15.24 -1.95 14.13
N HIS A 263 -15.36 -2.08 15.45
CA HIS A 263 -15.43 -3.36 16.17
C HIS A 263 -16.51 -4.31 15.62
N GLU A 264 -17.69 -3.80 15.30
CA GLU A 264 -18.79 -4.64 14.80
C GLU A 264 -18.55 -5.04 13.34
N ALA A 265 -18.04 -4.15 12.50
CA ALA A 265 -17.67 -4.46 11.14
C ALA A 265 -16.51 -5.48 11.09
N ALA A 266 -15.52 -5.32 11.98
CA ALA A 266 -14.37 -6.20 12.07
C ALA A 266 -14.70 -7.65 12.50
N LYS A 267 -15.87 -7.88 13.14
CA LYS A 267 -16.37 -9.24 13.41
C LYS A 267 -16.85 -9.95 12.14
N ILE A 268 -17.23 -9.19 11.12
CA ILE A 268 -17.72 -9.73 9.84
C ILE A 268 -16.57 -9.89 8.86
N LYS A 269 -15.79 -8.81 8.65
CA LYS A 269 -14.60 -8.79 7.82
C LYS A 269 -13.53 -7.91 8.45
N PRO A 270 -12.23 -8.26 8.33
CA PRO A 270 -11.15 -7.38 8.77
C PRO A 270 -11.33 -5.96 8.21
N VAL A 271 -11.12 -4.94 9.04
CA VAL A 271 -11.11 -3.53 8.61
C VAL A 271 -9.68 -3.04 8.67
N VAL A 272 -9.15 -2.61 7.53
CA VAL A 272 -7.75 -2.25 7.31
C VAL A 272 -7.59 -0.73 7.29
N ILE A 273 -6.63 -0.23 8.06
CA ILE A 273 -6.23 1.18 8.03
C ILE A 273 -5.26 1.41 6.87
N ASP A 274 -5.46 2.49 6.10
CA ASP A 274 -4.56 2.95 5.02
C ASP A 274 -4.17 4.42 5.20
N GLU A 275 -4.99 5.38 4.78
CA GLU A 275 -4.65 6.80 4.83
C GLU A 275 -4.36 7.31 6.25
N SER A 276 -4.99 6.70 7.25
CA SER A 276 -4.76 7.04 8.66
C SER A 276 -3.47 6.46 9.23
N LEU A 277 -2.82 5.48 8.57
CA LEU A 277 -1.58 4.85 9.04
C LEU A 277 -0.39 5.74 8.67
N VAL A 278 0.04 6.58 9.59
CA VAL A 278 1.14 7.54 9.40
C VAL A 278 2.27 7.41 10.42
N ASP A 279 2.05 6.65 11.49
CA ASP A 279 3.01 6.33 12.55
C ASP A 279 2.44 5.24 13.49
N TYR A 280 3.25 4.84 14.49
CA TYR A 280 2.85 3.83 15.46
C TYR A 280 1.68 4.27 16.35
N GLU A 281 1.58 5.56 16.71
CA GLU A 281 0.45 6.08 17.50
C GLU A 281 -0.88 5.93 16.73
N SER A 282 -0.85 6.20 15.44
CA SER A 282 -2.03 6.04 14.57
C SER A 282 -2.45 4.57 14.44
N LEU A 283 -1.49 3.63 14.43
CA LEU A 283 -1.79 2.19 14.47
C LEU A 283 -2.48 1.80 15.78
N LEU A 284 -1.96 2.27 16.91
CA LEU A 284 -2.55 1.99 18.24
C LEU A 284 -3.97 2.56 18.34
N LEU A 285 -4.17 3.80 17.91
CA LEU A 285 -5.49 4.43 17.87
C LEU A 285 -6.46 3.68 16.97
N ALA A 286 -6.02 3.27 15.78
CA ALA A 286 -6.84 2.48 14.88
C ALA A 286 -7.27 1.16 15.53
N GLN A 287 -6.36 0.45 16.21
CA GLN A 287 -6.69 -0.77 16.95
C GLN A 287 -7.68 -0.50 18.08
N GLU A 288 -7.55 0.60 18.83
CA GLU A 288 -8.53 1.03 19.84
C GLU A 288 -9.91 1.29 19.22
N LEU A 289 -9.95 1.82 18.00
CA LEU A 289 -11.20 2.06 17.26
C LEU A 289 -11.73 0.82 16.53
N GLY A 290 -11.09 -0.35 16.68
CA GLY A 290 -11.57 -1.62 16.16
C GLY A 290 -11.09 -1.98 14.75
N TYR A 291 -10.14 -1.23 14.19
CA TYR A 291 -9.44 -1.69 12.99
C TYR A 291 -8.64 -2.96 13.32
N SER A 292 -8.61 -3.91 12.41
CA SER A 292 -8.04 -5.24 12.61
C SER A 292 -6.99 -5.62 11.54
N GLY A 293 -6.56 -4.65 10.76
CA GLY A 293 -5.52 -4.85 9.74
C GLY A 293 -4.85 -3.55 9.32
N VAL A 294 -3.74 -3.69 8.60
CA VAL A 294 -2.95 -2.56 8.08
C VAL A 294 -2.59 -2.76 6.61
N ALA A 295 -2.64 -1.66 5.85
CA ALA A 295 -2.13 -1.57 4.49
C ALA A 295 -0.73 -0.95 4.53
N LEU A 296 0.30 -1.77 4.38
CA LEU A 296 1.68 -1.30 4.30
C LEU A 296 1.95 -0.70 2.93
N LYS A 297 2.66 0.43 2.90
CA LYS A 297 3.05 1.10 1.65
C LYS A 297 4.49 1.60 1.74
N THR A 298 5.36 1.14 0.86
CA THR A 298 6.74 1.64 0.79
C THR A 298 6.80 3.13 0.42
N CYS A 299 5.78 3.65 -0.24
CA CYS A 299 5.67 5.08 -0.54
C CYS A 299 5.37 5.97 0.67
N LYS A 300 5.12 5.40 1.85
CA LYS A 300 5.09 6.10 3.15
C LYS A 300 6.43 6.05 3.88
N GLY A 301 7.41 5.32 3.35
CA GLY A 301 8.73 5.07 3.90
C GLY A 301 9.03 3.59 4.03
N HIS A 302 10.26 3.20 3.70
CA HIS A 302 10.73 1.82 3.83
C HIS A 302 10.84 1.43 5.31
N SER A 303 11.48 2.28 6.11
CA SER A 303 11.62 2.12 7.56
C SER A 303 10.27 2.04 8.26
N GLU A 304 9.35 2.95 7.91
CA GLU A 304 7.99 2.99 8.47
C GLU A 304 7.22 1.70 8.13
N ALA A 305 7.28 1.26 6.87
CA ALA A 305 6.59 0.04 6.45
C ALA A 305 7.13 -1.22 7.16
N LEU A 306 8.43 -1.29 7.44
CA LEU A 306 9.03 -2.38 8.20
C LEU A 306 8.57 -2.36 9.67
N MET A 307 8.60 -1.20 10.32
CA MET A 307 8.19 -1.03 11.72
C MET A 307 6.69 -1.32 11.90
N MET A 308 5.84 -0.78 11.03
CA MET A 308 4.39 -1.06 11.06
C MET A 308 4.08 -2.52 10.73
N GLY A 309 4.87 -3.15 9.85
CA GLY A 309 4.80 -4.58 9.57
C GLY A 309 5.14 -5.45 10.79
N ALA A 310 6.15 -5.09 11.57
CA ALA A 310 6.50 -5.75 12.82
C ALA A 310 5.40 -5.56 13.88
N ALA A 311 4.93 -4.33 14.06
CA ALA A 311 3.86 -4.01 14.99
C ALA A 311 2.57 -4.77 14.68
N ALA A 312 2.19 -4.83 13.41
CA ALA A 312 1.00 -5.56 12.98
C ALA A 312 1.11 -7.07 13.22
N GLN A 313 2.28 -7.68 12.94
CA GLN A 313 2.51 -9.10 13.23
C GLN A 313 2.41 -9.41 14.72
N LYS A 314 3.08 -8.62 15.56
CA LYS A 314 3.03 -8.80 17.03
C LYS A 314 1.61 -8.67 17.59
N ARG A 315 0.79 -7.81 16.99
CA ARG A 315 -0.60 -7.55 17.38
C ARG A 315 -1.63 -8.43 16.66
N ASN A 316 -1.17 -9.39 15.83
CA ASN A 316 -2.02 -10.31 15.05
C ASN A 316 -3.03 -9.58 14.15
N LEU A 317 -2.62 -8.47 13.51
CA LEU A 317 -3.43 -7.72 12.57
C LEU A 317 -3.31 -8.32 11.16
N PHE A 318 -4.37 -8.20 10.35
CA PHE A 318 -4.33 -8.56 8.93
C PHE A 318 -3.33 -7.66 8.18
N LEU A 319 -2.60 -8.25 7.23
CA LEU A 319 -1.53 -7.56 6.50
C LEU A 319 -1.72 -7.66 4.99
N CYS A 320 -1.68 -6.52 4.31
CA CYS A 320 -1.50 -6.42 2.86
C CYS A 320 -0.46 -5.35 2.53
N VAL A 321 0.09 -5.40 1.31
CA VAL A 321 0.92 -4.33 0.77
C VAL A 321 0.18 -3.69 -0.39
N GLN A 322 0.19 -2.37 -0.42
CA GLN A 322 -0.52 -1.61 -1.43
C GLN A 322 0.37 -0.59 -2.12
N ASP A 323 -0.09 -0.05 -3.23
CA ASP A 323 0.65 0.93 -4.01
C ASP A 323 -0.11 2.26 -4.20
N LEU A 324 0.53 3.19 -4.90
CA LEU A 324 -0.05 4.44 -5.42
C LEU A 324 0.12 4.49 -6.94
N THR A 325 -0.30 3.44 -7.66
CA THR A 325 0.00 3.29 -9.09
C THR A 325 1.51 3.32 -9.34
N CYS A 326 2.25 2.56 -8.51
CA CYS A 326 3.71 2.46 -8.59
C CYS A 326 4.14 1.79 -9.88
N VAL A 327 5.15 2.36 -10.56
CA VAL A 327 5.73 1.83 -11.80
C VAL A 327 7.22 1.55 -11.63
N GLY A 328 7.74 0.61 -12.39
CA GLY A 328 9.16 0.32 -12.45
C GLY A 328 9.78 0.05 -11.08
N ALA A 329 10.81 0.83 -10.70
CA ALA A 329 11.51 0.71 -9.42
C ALA A 329 10.57 0.77 -8.20
N SER A 330 9.57 1.64 -8.23
CA SER A 330 8.64 1.80 -7.11
C SER A 330 7.79 0.53 -6.90
N PHE A 331 7.37 -0.13 -7.98
CA PHE A 331 6.65 -1.39 -7.88
C PHE A 331 7.57 -2.54 -7.42
N LEU A 332 8.80 -2.61 -7.94
CA LEU A 332 9.80 -3.60 -7.49
C LEU A 332 10.10 -3.43 -6.00
N HIS A 333 10.21 -2.19 -5.51
CA HIS A 333 10.41 -1.90 -4.09
C HIS A 333 9.23 -2.39 -3.24
N SER A 334 7.99 -2.06 -3.62
CA SER A 334 6.79 -2.56 -2.92
C SER A 334 6.73 -4.09 -2.91
N ALA A 335 7.06 -4.74 -4.02
CA ALA A 335 7.07 -6.20 -4.14
C ALA A 335 8.19 -6.84 -3.31
N SER A 336 9.37 -6.21 -3.27
CA SER A 336 10.48 -6.66 -2.43
C SER A 336 10.09 -6.66 -0.96
N LEU A 337 9.44 -5.58 -0.48
CA LEU A 337 8.91 -5.51 0.88
C LEU A 337 7.84 -6.60 1.11
N ALA A 338 6.85 -6.71 0.24
CA ALA A 338 5.75 -7.66 0.37
C ALA A 338 6.24 -9.10 0.49
N ALA A 339 7.26 -9.46 -0.31
CA ALA A 339 7.84 -10.80 -0.32
C ALA A 339 8.67 -11.12 0.95
N ARG A 340 9.08 -10.09 1.70
CA ARG A 340 9.93 -10.23 2.90
C ARG A 340 9.17 -10.15 4.22
N ILE A 341 7.91 -9.70 4.22
CA ILE A 341 7.10 -9.66 5.43
C ILE A 341 6.22 -10.91 5.52
N PRO A 342 6.32 -11.72 6.60
CA PRO A 342 5.40 -12.83 6.85
C PRO A 342 3.95 -12.36 6.93
N GLY A 343 3.02 -13.22 6.51
CA GLY A 343 1.58 -12.95 6.65
C GLY A 343 0.96 -11.99 5.63
N ILE A 344 1.74 -11.36 4.75
CA ILE A 344 1.18 -10.54 3.66
C ILE A 344 0.29 -11.42 2.77
N ALA A 345 -0.97 -11.00 2.62
CA ALA A 345 -1.97 -11.70 1.82
C ALA A 345 -1.74 -11.53 0.32
N ALA A 346 -1.56 -10.30 -0.13
CA ALA A 346 -1.29 -9.96 -1.53
C ALA A 346 -0.68 -8.55 -1.63
N ILE A 347 -0.19 -8.22 -2.83
CA ILE A 347 0.32 -6.89 -3.19
C ILE A 347 -0.58 -6.22 -4.23
N GLU A 348 -0.82 -4.92 -4.10
CA GLU A 348 -1.46 -4.11 -5.15
C GLU A 348 -0.42 -3.67 -6.19
N GLY A 349 -0.77 -3.70 -7.48
CA GLY A 349 0.12 -3.31 -8.58
C GLY A 349 -0.64 -2.76 -9.78
N ASN A 350 -1.02 -1.47 -9.72
CA ASN A 350 -1.89 -0.81 -10.69
C ASN A 350 -1.13 -0.22 -11.88
N GLY A 351 0.18 0.01 -11.75
CA GLY A 351 1.00 0.66 -12.78
C GLY A 351 0.98 -0.08 -14.12
N ARG A 352 0.77 -1.40 -14.13
CA ARG A 352 0.64 -2.18 -15.36
C ARG A 352 -0.65 -1.92 -16.14
N GLN A 353 -1.73 -1.50 -15.45
CA GLN A 353 -3.01 -1.16 -16.05
C GLN A 353 -3.03 0.28 -16.57
N TYR A 354 -2.60 1.24 -15.72
CA TYR A 354 -2.79 2.66 -15.97
C TYR A 354 -1.56 3.37 -16.52
N CYS A 355 -0.36 2.84 -16.30
CA CYS A 355 0.91 3.43 -16.73
C CYS A 355 1.88 2.39 -17.29
N PRO A 356 1.48 1.56 -18.27
CA PRO A 356 2.30 0.44 -18.76
C PRO A 356 3.64 0.90 -19.34
N ALA A 357 3.70 2.08 -19.96
CA ALA A 357 4.93 2.66 -20.50
C ALA A 357 6.00 2.90 -19.40
N GLY A 358 5.60 3.20 -18.16
CA GLY A 358 6.51 3.40 -17.03
C GLY A 358 7.22 2.10 -16.60
N ASN A 359 6.68 0.95 -16.96
CA ASN A 359 7.23 -0.36 -16.66
C ASN A 359 8.17 -0.87 -17.77
N ALA A 360 8.05 -0.37 -19.00
CA ALA A 360 8.75 -0.88 -20.17
C ALA A 360 10.29 -1.03 -19.99
N PRO A 361 11.01 -0.06 -19.38
CA PRO A 361 12.45 -0.19 -19.15
C PRO A 361 12.83 -1.36 -18.22
N TRP A 362 11.91 -1.80 -17.37
CA TRP A 362 12.14 -2.81 -16.33
C TRP A 362 11.74 -4.23 -16.73
N GLN A 363 10.86 -4.35 -17.72
CA GLN A 363 10.28 -5.63 -18.14
C GLN A 363 11.33 -6.66 -18.60
N SER A 364 12.40 -6.23 -19.25
CA SER A 364 13.47 -7.14 -19.71
C SER A 364 14.29 -7.73 -18.57
N SER A 365 14.52 -6.96 -17.50
CA SER A 365 15.32 -7.39 -16.34
C SER A 365 14.46 -8.17 -15.31
N TYR A 366 13.19 -7.84 -15.20
CA TYR A 366 12.26 -8.44 -14.23
C TYR A 366 10.94 -8.88 -14.88
N PRO A 367 10.95 -9.75 -15.90
CA PRO A 367 9.75 -10.05 -16.68
C PRO A 367 8.60 -10.60 -15.83
N GLY A 368 8.86 -11.47 -14.87
CA GLY A 368 7.84 -12.06 -14.00
C GLY A 368 7.20 -11.09 -13.01
N MET A 369 7.71 -9.85 -12.90
CA MET A 369 7.09 -8.79 -12.11
C MET A 369 6.02 -8.03 -12.90
N PHE A 370 6.09 -8.03 -14.23
CA PHE A 370 5.20 -7.26 -15.10
C PHE A 370 4.32 -8.13 -16.00
N GLN A 371 4.63 -9.42 -16.09
CA GLN A 371 3.83 -10.46 -16.73
C GLN A 371 3.39 -11.45 -15.65
N LEU A 372 2.09 -11.49 -15.35
CA LEU A 372 1.57 -12.32 -14.28
C LEU A 372 1.44 -13.78 -14.75
N GLU A 373 1.72 -14.69 -13.83
CA GLU A 373 1.38 -16.11 -13.96
C GLU A 373 0.47 -16.51 -12.80
N ASN A 374 -0.69 -17.09 -13.11
CA ASN A 374 -1.70 -17.48 -12.11
C ASN A 374 -2.09 -16.36 -11.13
N GLY A 375 -2.20 -15.12 -11.61
CA GLY A 375 -2.53 -13.95 -10.80
C GLY A 375 -1.44 -13.53 -9.82
N THR A 376 -0.19 -13.99 -10.01
CA THR A 376 0.94 -13.71 -9.12
C THR A 376 2.08 -13.01 -9.84
N VAL A 377 2.87 -12.25 -9.10
CA VAL A 377 4.16 -11.69 -9.53
C VAL A 377 5.30 -12.53 -8.97
N ALA A 378 6.38 -12.70 -9.77
CA ALA A 378 7.54 -13.52 -9.43
C ALA A 378 8.55 -12.72 -8.59
N THR A 379 8.39 -12.75 -7.28
CA THR A 379 9.21 -11.98 -6.32
C THR A 379 10.49 -12.67 -5.89
N GLY A 380 10.63 -13.98 -6.14
CA GLY A 380 11.80 -14.77 -5.71
C GLY A 380 13.14 -14.29 -6.26
N GLY A 381 13.15 -13.54 -7.36
CA GLY A 381 14.33 -12.93 -7.95
C GLY A 381 14.77 -11.60 -7.31
N LEU A 382 14.00 -11.04 -6.37
CA LEU A 382 14.31 -9.77 -5.71
C LEU A 382 15.31 -9.99 -4.54
N THR A 383 16.53 -10.42 -4.89
CA THR A 383 17.56 -10.85 -3.94
C THR A 383 18.87 -10.06 -4.05
N GLU A 384 18.96 -9.09 -4.95
CA GLU A 384 20.16 -8.30 -5.14
C GLU A 384 20.54 -7.48 -3.91
N PRO A 385 21.83 -7.09 -3.75
CA PRO A 385 22.24 -6.15 -2.71
C PRO A 385 21.44 -4.84 -2.74
N GLY A 386 21.22 -4.25 -1.57
CA GLY A 386 20.32 -3.12 -1.41
C GLY A 386 18.88 -3.59 -1.15
N ILE A 387 17.90 -2.92 -1.71
CA ILE A 387 16.48 -3.24 -1.51
C ILE A 387 15.95 -4.36 -2.43
N GLY A 388 16.86 -5.14 -3.03
CA GLY A 388 16.52 -6.40 -3.72
C GLY A 388 16.53 -6.36 -5.23
N PHE A 389 16.81 -5.21 -5.86
CA PHE A 389 16.85 -5.04 -7.31
C PHE A 389 17.84 -3.93 -7.73
N SER A 390 18.23 -3.94 -8.99
CA SER A 390 19.09 -2.90 -9.60
C SER A 390 18.43 -2.26 -10.80
N SER A 391 18.84 -1.04 -11.12
CA SER A 391 18.38 -0.35 -12.33
C SER A 391 18.71 -1.18 -13.57
N PRO A 392 17.82 -1.19 -14.58
CA PRO A 392 18.11 -1.80 -15.87
C PRO A 392 19.37 -1.19 -16.49
N SER A 393 20.19 -2.03 -17.12
CA SER A 393 21.43 -1.62 -17.80
C SER A 393 21.15 -0.91 -19.14
#